data_5fcbf535b0bd806756ae3c0358bbaf5e
#
_entry.id   5fcbf535b0bd806756ae3c0358bbaf5e
#
_cell.length_a   1.000
_cell.length_b   1.000
_cell.length_c   1.000
_cell.angle_alpha   90.00
_cell.angle_beta   90.00
_cell.angle_gamma   90.00
#
_symmetry.space_group_name_H-M   'P 1'
#
loop_
_entity.id
_entity.type
_entity.pdbx_description
1 polymer ?
#
loop_
_entity_poly.entity_id
_entity_poly.type
_entity_poly.pdbx_seq_one_letter_code
_entity_poly.pdbx_strand_id
1 'polypeptide(L)'
;MFQTDAPLAGRRQVARDTFVLAFEAPEVAAAALPGQFVNLLLRPGPLLRRPFSVHRRREGRVEVLLRAVGTGTAQLLDLEPGDSVSMLGPLGRGFRLDPGWGSVALVSGGLGAAPFPITAAAARAAGLRVTWVHGAHAADDLCSEWEGDEVFWATDDGSRGHHGSALDAVPAGVGTVLACGPNLMLAAVAERWPDAQVAVETYMGCGTGVCLGCAVPRIEGGYDRACQEGPVYRAADIDWRALPSHLHYGAPA
;
A
#
# COMPACT_ATOMS: atom_id res chain seq x y z
N MET A 1 -15.31 -8.91 6.32
CA MET A 1 -14.66 -9.62 5.20
C MET A 1 -15.73 -10.22 4.32
N PHE A 2 -15.70 -9.91 3.03
CA PHE A 2 -16.65 -10.35 2.01
C PHE A 2 -15.90 -11.05 0.90
N GLN A 3 -16.55 -11.96 0.21
CA GLN A 3 -16.07 -12.51 -1.05
C GLN A 3 -17.14 -12.24 -2.11
N THR A 4 -16.75 -11.55 -3.17
CA THR A 4 -17.66 -11.15 -4.24
C THR A 4 -16.97 -11.26 -5.60
N ASP A 5 -17.76 -11.45 -6.65
CA ASP A 5 -17.29 -11.21 -8.00
C ASP A 5 -17.40 -9.70 -8.26
N ALA A 6 -16.27 -9.09 -8.59
CA ALA A 6 -16.11 -7.66 -8.71
C ALA A 6 -15.79 -7.27 -10.16
N PRO A 7 -16.77 -6.73 -10.91
CA PRO A 7 -16.54 -6.25 -12.27
C PRO A 7 -15.57 -5.08 -12.30
N LEU A 8 -14.68 -5.06 -13.30
CA LEU A 8 -13.84 -3.91 -13.59
C LEU A 8 -14.72 -2.77 -14.12
N ALA A 9 -14.73 -1.65 -13.41
CA ALA A 9 -15.46 -0.44 -13.79
C ALA A 9 -14.60 0.51 -14.64
N GLY A 10 -13.27 0.41 -14.52
CA GLY A 10 -12.35 1.23 -15.31
C GLY A 10 -10.90 1.11 -14.88
N ARG A 11 -10.03 1.65 -15.74
CA ARG A 11 -8.59 1.67 -15.58
C ARG A 11 -8.04 3.05 -15.96
N ARG A 12 -7.03 3.54 -15.21
CA ARG A 12 -6.30 4.76 -15.56
C ARG A 12 -4.82 4.62 -15.25
N GLN A 13 -3.96 5.18 -16.09
CA GLN A 13 -2.53 5.26 -15.85
C GLN A 13 -2.23 6.45 -14.92
N VAL A 14 -1.36 6.25 -13.93
CA VAL A 14 -1.04 7.24 -12.90
C VAL A 14 0.46 7.51 -12.74
N ALA A 15 1.30 6.65 -13.32
CA ALA A 15 2.75 6.84 -13.49
C ALA A 15 3.22 5.92 -14.61
N ARG A 16 4.51 5.93 -14.93
CA ARG A 16 5.11 5.00 -15.90
C ARG A 16 4.78 3.56 -15.48
N ASP A 17 4.15 2.79 -16.39
CA ASP A 17 3.75 1.39 -16.21
C ASP A 17 2.92 1.12 -14.93
N THR A 18 2.32 2.16 -14.35
CA THR A 18 1.57 2.08 -13.11
C THR A 18 0.13 2.53 -13.32
N PHE A 19 -0.80 1.69 -12.89
CA PHE A 19 -2.22 1.85 -13.18
C PHE A 19 -3.06 1.74 -11.90
N VAL A 20 -4.18 2.42 -11.90
CA VAL A 20 -5.26 2.21 -10.93
C VAL A 20 -6.40 1.51 -11.64
N LEU A 21 -6.84 0.38 -11.06
CA LEU A 21 -8.03 -0.35 -11.47
C LEU A 21 -9.14 -0.12 -10.44
N ALA A 22 -10.33 0.19 -10.93
CA ALA A 22 -11.54 0.37 -10.12
C ALA A 22 -12.48 -0.82 -10.32
N PHE A 23 -12.88 -1.48 -9.24
CA PHE A 23 -13.77 -2.63 -9.24
C PHE A 23 -15.07 -2.31 -8.50
N GLU A 24 -16.20 -2.75 -9.01
CA GLU A 24 -17.49 -2.66 -8.33
C GLU A 24 -17.56 -3.69 -7.21
N ALA A 25 -17.53 -3.23 -5.97
CA ALA A 25 -17.55 -4.06 -4.77
C ALA A 25 -18.10 -3.27 -3.57
N PRO A 26 -19.42 -2.97 -3.56
CA PRO A 26 -20.01 -2.02 -2.61
C PRO A 26 -19.86 -2.44 -1.15
N GLU A 27 -19.99 -3.71 -0.81
CA GLU A 27 -19.81 -4.20 0.57
C GLU A 27 -18.37 -4.06 1.04
N VAL A 28 -17.39 -4.37 0.17
CA VAL A 28 -15.97 -4.20 0.46
C VAL A 28 -15.62 -2.72 0.59
N ALA A 29 -16.11 -1.88 -0.33
CA ALA A 29 -15.89 -0.44 -0.30
C ALA A 29 -16.45 0.20 0.97
N ALA A 30 -17.66 -0.17 1.40
CA ALA A 30 -18.27 0.34 2.63
C ALA A 30 -17.46 -0.01 3.89
N ALA A 31 -16.86 -1.21 3.92
CA ALA A 31 -16.15 -1.74 5.09
C ALA A 31 -14.64 -1.45 5.12
N ALA A 32 -14.03 -1.08 3.98
CA ALA A 32 -12.58 -0.90 3.88
C ALA A 32 -12.09 0.30 4.70
N LEU A 33 -10.97 0.11 5.40
CA LEU A 33 -10.28 1.12 6.21
C LEU A 33 -8.89 1.42 5.65
N PRO A 34 -8.31 2.60 5.95
CA PRO A 34 -6.94 2.96 5.56
C PRO A 34 -5.91 1.89 5.90
N GLY A 35 -5.04 1.53 4.96
CA GLY A 35 -3.99 0.54 5.16
C GLY A 35 -4.43 -0.93 5.08
N GLN A 36 -5.73 -1.21 4.92
CA GLN A 36 -6.22 -2.55 4.60
C GLN A 36 -6.00 -2.90 3.13
N PHE A 37 -6.14 -4.17 2.78
CA PHE A 37 -5.95 -4.69 1.45
C PHE A 37 -7.12 -5.60 1.01
N VAL A 38 -7.16 -5.92 -0.27
CA VAL A 38 -8.01 -6.93 -0.88
C VAL A 38 -7.18 -7.98 -1.59
N ASN A 39 -7.66 -9.20 -1.66
CA ASN A 39 -7.06 -10.28 -2.43
C ASN A 39 -7.87 -10.54 -3.70
N LEU A 40 -7.24 -10.40 -4.86
CA LEU A 40 -7.84 -10.62 -6.17
C LEU A 40 -7.44 -11.99 -6.74
N LEU A 41 -8.39 -12.68 -7.34
CA LEU A 41 -8.20 -13.94 -8.07
C LEU A 41 -8.85 -13.84 -9.44
N LEU A 42 -8.04 -14.05 -10.47
CA LEU A 42 -8.48 -14.20 -11.86
C LEU A 42 -8.89 -15.64 -12.16
N ARG A 43 -9.91 -15.82 -13.02
CA ARG A 43 -10.34 -17.13 -13.50
C ARG A 43 -10.73 -17.05 -15.00
N PRO A 44 -9.99 -17.69 -15.92
CA PRO A 44 -8.75 -18.48 -15.65
C PRO A 44 -7.56 -17.59 -15.27
N GLY A 45 -6.64 -18.11 -14.48
CA GLY A 45 -5.47 -17.37 -14.02
C GLY A 45 -4.61 -18.13 -13.01
N PRO A 46 -3.64 -17.44 -12.39
CA PRO A 46 -2.78 -18.03 -11.38
C PRO A 46 -3.56 -18.59 -10.20
N LEU A 47 -3.07 -19.71 -9.63
CA LEU A 47 -3.72 -20.43 -8.54
C LEU A 47 -3.97 -19.60 -7.29
N LEU A 48 -3.00 -18.76 -6.89
CA LEU A 48 -3.10 -17.98 -5.68
C LEU A 48 -3.69 -16.58 -5.95
N ARG A 49 -4.40 -16.05 -4.97
CA ARG A 49 -4.84 -14.65 -4.94
C ARG A 49 -3.65 -13.71 -4.85
N ARG A 50 -3.83 -12.47 -5.31
CA ARG A 50 -2.84 -11.37 -5.20
C ARG A 50 -3.35 -10.31 -4.25
N PRO A 51 -2.56 -9.94 -3.23
CA PRO A 51 -2.91 -8.86 -2.32
C PRO A 51 -2.65 -7.49 -2.97
N PHE A 52 -3.61 -6.58 -2.81
CA PHE A 52 -3.48 -5.19 -3.21
C PHE A 52 -4.01 -4.29 -2.11
N SER A 53 -3.25 -3.28 -1.71
CA SER A 53 -3.74 -2.25 -0.82
C SER A 53 -4.99 -1.59 -1.39
N VAL A 54 -5.98 -1.31 -0.56
CA VAL A 54 -7.10 -0.47 -0.96
C VAL A 54 -6.56 0.94 -1.19
N HIS A 55 -6.59 1.36 -2.45
CA HIS A 55 -6.10 2.67 -2.88
C HIS A 55 -7.11 3.77 -2.57
N ARG A 56 -8.35 3.56 -3.02
CA ARG A 56 -9.51 4.40 -2.73
C ARG A 56 -10.77 3.57 -2.62
N ARG A 57 -11.78 4.18 -2.02
CA ARG A 57 -13.16 3.69 -2.03
C ARG A 57 -14.09 4.84 -2.38
N ARG A 58 -14.86 4.70 -3.45
CA ARG A 58 -15.82 5.72 -3.90
C ARG A 58 -17.03 5.04 -4.55
N GLU A 59 -18.24 5.50 -4.22
CA GLU A 59 -19.47 5.11 -4.92
C GLU A 59 -19.65 3.59 -5.09
N GLY A 60 -19.36 2.82 -4.04
CA GLY A 60 -19.45 1.35 -4.10
C GLY A 60 -18.27 0.66 -4.81
N ARG A 61 -17.22 1.39 -5.18
CA ARG A 61 -16.04 0.87 -5.86
C ARG A 61 -14.84 0.80 -4.93
N VAL A 62 -14.02 -0.22 -5.16
CA VAL A 62 -12.68 -0.38 -4.58
C VAL A 62 -11.66 -0.17 -5.68
N GLU A 63 -10.72 0.75 -5.44
CA GLU A 63 -9.60 0.99 -6.34
C GLU A 63 -8.33 0.33 -5.79
N VAL A 64 -7.52 -0.22 -6.68
CA VAL A 64 -6.21 -0.78 -6.37
C VAL A 64 -5.16 -0.21 -7.32
N LEU A 65 -3.95 0.07 -6.78
CA LEU A 65 -2.81 0.52 -7.55
C LEU A 65 -1.92 -0.68 -7.88
N LEU A 66 -1.48 -0.81 -9.12
CA LEU A 66 -0.59 -1.89 -9.53
C LEU A 66 0.31 -1.54 -10.72
N ARG A 67 1.39 -2.32 -10.84
CA ARG A 67 2.27 -2.41 -12.00
C ARG A 67 2.35 -3.88 -12.43
N ALA A 68 2.57 -4.15 -13.71
CA ALA A 68 2.85 -5.50 -14.18
C ALA A 68 4.24 -5.95 -13.69
N VAL A 69 4.25 -6.83 -12.69
CA VAL A 69 5.48 -7.40 -12.12
C VAL A 69 5.52 -8.92 -12.26
N GLY A 70 4.53 -9.51 -12.91
CA GLY A 70 4.42 -10.94 -13.14
C GLY A 70 3.10 -11.28 -13.82
N THR A 71 2.90 -12.56 -14.18
CA THR A 71 1.75 -13.04 -14.96
C THR A 71 0.40 -12.58 -14.40
N GLY A 72 0.20 -12.66 -13.08
CA GLY A 72 -1.10 -12.30 -12.50
C GLY A 72 -1.41 -10.80 -12.58
N THR A 73 -0.41 -9.93 -12.41
CA THR A 73 -0.60 -8.46 -12.55
C THR A 73 -0.70 -8.05 -14.00
N ALA A 74 0.01 -8.73 -14.93
CA ALA A 74 -0.17 -8.52 -16.36
C ALA A 74 -1.61 -8.85 -16.79
N GLN A 75 -2.13 -10.01 -16.42
CA GLN A 75 -3.51 -10.39 -16.72
C GLN A 75 -4.56 -9.45 -16.12
N LEU A 76 -4.30 -8.84 -14.95
CA LEU A 76 -5.19 -7.81 -14.39
C LEU A 76 -5.23 -6.55 -15.28
N LEU A 77 -4.11 -6.22 -15.94
CA LEU A 77 -4.04 -5.10 -16.87
C LEU A 77 -4.68 -5.41 -18.24
N ASP A 78 -4.86 -6.67 -18.58
CA ASP A 78 -5.53 -7.10 -19.82
C ASP A 78 -7.06 -7.10 -19.68
N LEU A 79 -7.61 -6.96 -18.46
CA LEU A 79 -9.06 -6.92 -18.25
C LEU A 79 -9.71 -5.73 -18.95
N GLU A 80 -10.88 -5.96 -19.53
CA GLU A 80 -11.74 -4.92 -20.10
C GLU A 80 -12.89 -4.56 -19.14
N PRO A 81 -13.46 -3.36 -19.24
CA PRO A 81 -14.62 -2.98 -18.44
C PRO A 81 -15.76 -4.01 -18.55
N GLY A 82 -16.20 -4.50 -17.38
CA GLY A 82 -17.19 -5.58 -17.26
C GLY A 82 -16.61 -6.95 -16.96
N ASP A 83 -15.32 -7.18 -17.24
CA ASP A 83 -14.64 -8.41 -16.79
C ASP A 83 -14.58 -8.46 -15.27
N SER A 84 -14.75 -9.64 -14.70
CA SER A 84 -14.84 -9.81 -13.25
C SER A 84 -13.66 -10.55 -12.66
N VAL A 85 -13.28 -10.14 -11.46
CA VAL A 85 -12.34 -10.86 -10.59
C VAL A 85 -13.04 -11.32 -9.32
N SER A 86 -12.61 -12.45 -8.75
CA SER A 86 -13.05 -12.79 -7.40
C SER A 86 -12.25 -11.95 -6.39
N MET A 87 -12.93 -11.02 -5.70
CA MET A 87 -12.36 -10.16 -4.67
C MET A 87 -12.70 -10.70 -3.28
N LEU A 88 -11.68 -10.82 -2.42
CA LEU A 88 -11.83 -11.16 -1.01
C LEU A 88 -11.29 -9.98 -0.17
N GLY A 89 -12.13 -9.41 0.69
CA GLY A 89 -11.71 -8.28 1.52
C GLY A 89 -12.85 -7.58 2.26
N PRO A 90 -12.59 -6.46 2.92
CA PRO A 90 -11.25 -5.98 3.26
C PRO A 90 -10.54 -6.91 4.25
N LEU A 91 -9.20 -6.93 4.20
CA LEU A 91 -8.34 -7.83 4.98
C LEU A 91 -7.28 -7.03 5.75
N GLY A 92 -6.77 -7.62 6.82
CA GLY A 92 -5.70 -7.08 7.65
C GLY A 92 -6.12 -5.93 8.55
N ARG A 93 -5.16 -5.45 9.35
CA ARG A 93 -5.30 -4.28 10.22
C ARG A 93 -4.68 -3.07 9.54
N GLY A 94 -5.43 -1.99 9.50
CA GLY A 94 -5.01 -0.75 8.85
C GLY A 94 -4.31 0.24 9.77
N PHE A 95 -4.04 1.43 9.24
CA PHE A 95 -3.49 2.56 9.99
C PHE A 95 -4.48 3.04 11.05
N ARG A 96 -3.98 3.28 12.24
CA ARG A 96 -4.70 4.03 13.27
C ARG A 96 -4.53 5.52 12.99
N LEU A 97 -5.62 6.25 13.03
CA LEU A 97 -5.64 7.71 12.93
C LEU A 97 -6.25 8.25 14.22
N ASP A 98 -5.52 9.16 14.88
CA ASP A 98 -5.97 9.78 16.13
C ASP A 98 -6.08 11.30 15.92
N PRO A 99 -7.27 11.89 16.03
CA PRO A 99 -7.46 13.34 15.86
C PRO A 99 -6.56 14.18 16.77
N GLY A 100 -6.16 13.65 17.93
CA GLY A 100 -5.24 14.30 18.87
C GLY A 100 -3.84 14.55 18.35
N TRP A 101 -3.44 13.95 17.23
CA TRP A 101 -2.10 14.18 16.64
C TRP A 101 -1.96 15.54 15.96
N GLY A 102 -3.07 16.19 15.58
CA GLY A 102 -3.08 17.46 14.84
C GLY A 102 -2.56 17.35 13.40
N SER A 103 -1.51 16.57 13.16
CA SER A 103 -0.96 16.35 11.82
C SER A 103 -0.40 14.94 11.65
N VAL A 104 -0.30 14.50 10.39
CA VAL A 104 0.27 13.22 9.99
C VAL A 104 1.12 13.39 8.74
N ALA A 105 2.29 12.72 8.72
CA ALA A 105 3.13 12.61 7.53
C ALA A 105 2.96 11.23 6.90
N LEU A 106 2.56 11.19 5.63
CA LEU A 106 2.49 9.99 4.81
C LEU A 106 3.78 9.90 4.00
N VAL A 107 4.60 8.86 4.23
CA VAL A 107 5.89 8.69 3.57
C VAL A 107 5.84 7.44 2.69
N SER A 108 5.95 7.61 1.37
CA SER A 108 5.83 6.52 0.41
C SER A 108 7.02 6.39 -0.53
N GLY A 109 7.36 5.15 -0.89
CA GLY A 109 8.34 4.84 -1.93
C GLY A 109 7.71 3.99 -3.04
N GLY A 110 7.75 4.46 -4.29
CA GLY A 110 7.22 3.75 -5.44
C GLY A 110 5.76 3.30 -5.27
N LEU A 111 5.48 2.01 -5.44
CA LEU A 111 4.13 1.43 -5.25
C LEU A 111 3.62 1.53 -3.81
N GLY A 112 4.45 1.89 -2.84
CA GLY A 112 4.01 2.21 -1.48
C GLY A 112 3.07 3.43 -1.38
N ALA A 113 2.88 4.18 -2.45
CA ALA A 113 1.82 5.18 -2.58
C ALA A 113 0.40 4.56 -2.50
N ALA A 114 0.28 3.25 -2.75
CA ALA A 114 -1.01 2.57 -2.90
C ALA A 114 -2.01 2.83 -1.76
N PRO A 115 -1.69 2.69 -0.46
CA PRO A 115 -2.67 2.86 0.63
C PRO A 115 -2.93 4.33 0.99
N PHE A 116 -2.23 5.30 0.40
CA PHE A 116 -2.27 6.65 0.93
C PHE A 116 -3.41 7.56 0.48
N PRO A 117 -4.01 7.45 -0.70
CA PRO A 117 -5.21 8.26 -1.00
C PRO A 117 -6.38 7.99 -0.05
N ILE A 118 -6.69 6.72 0.26
CA ILE A 118 -7.73 6.41 1.27
C ILE A 118 -7.31 6.89 2.68
N THR A 119 -6.00 6.80 3.00
CA THR A 119 -5.47 7.23 4.30
C THR A 119 -5.50 8.74 4.44
N ALA A 120 -5.10 9.49 3.42
CA ALA A 120 -5.15 10.96 3.39
C ALA A 120 -6.59 11.45 3.54
N ALA A 121 -7.52 10.88 2.78
CA ALA A 121 -8.94 11.23 2.86
C ALA A 121 -9.50 10.99 4.28
N ALA A 122 -9.17 9.86 4.90
CA ALA A 122 -9.62 9.55 6.26
C ALA A 122 -8.95 10.45 7.32
N ALA A 123 -7.66 10.75 7.18
CA ALA A 123 -6.94 11.65 8.08
C ALA A 123 -7.52 13.06 8.05
N ARG A 124 -7.79 13.60 6.85
CA ARG A 124 -8.44 14.92 6.70
C ARG A 124 -9.86 14.93 7.25
N ALA A 125 -10.64 13.86 7.05
CA ALA A 125 -11.97 13.72 7.64
C ALA A 125 -11.92 13.68 9.18
N ALA A 126 -10.81 13.21 9.76
CA ALA A 126 -10.54 13.23 11.19
C ALA A 126 -9.98 14.59 11.69
N GLY A 127 -9.84 15.60 10.82
CA GLY A 127 -9.32 16.93 11.15
C GLY A 127 -7.79 17.01 11.23
N LEU A 128 -7.06 16.00 10.75
CA LEU A 128 -5.60 16.01 10.71
C LEU A 128 -5.09 16.78 9.48
N ARG A 129 -4.04 17.57 9.67
CA ARG A 129 -3.26 18.10 8.55
C ARG A 129 -2.40 17.00 7.95
N VAL A 130 -2.42 16.84 6.63
CA VAL A 130 -1.73 15.78 5.92
C VAL A 130 -0.57 16.34 5.11
N THR A 131 0.65 15.93 5.45
CA THR A 131 1.84 16.12 4.64
C THR A 131 2.16 14.81 3.94
N TRP A 132 2.24 14.80 2.59
CA TRP A 132 2.61 13.60 1.86
C TRP A 132 3.99 13.76 1.22
N VAL A 133 4.91 12.86 1.56
CA VAL A 133 6.24 12.75 0.94
C VAL A 133 6.26 11.49 0.10
N HIS A 134 6.46 11.64 -1.22
CA HIS A 134 6.49 10.53 -2.14
C HIS A 134 7.82 10.46 -2.89
N GLY A 135 8.49 9.33 -2.79
CA GLY A 135 9.75 9.04 -3.48
C GLY A 135 9.57 8.01 -4.59
N ALA A 136 10.36 8.17 -5.65
CA ALA A 136 10.45 7.23 -6.75
C ALA A 136 11.85 7.27 -7.38
N HIS A 137 12.14 6.37 -8.33
CA HIS A 137 13.43 6.39 -9.02
C HIS A 137 13.58 7.65 -9.92
N ALA A 138 12.54 8.00 -10.67
CA ALA A 138 12.51 9.17 -11.56
C ALA A 138 11.15 9.88 -11.52
N ALA A 139 11.06 11.06 -12.11
CA ALA A 139 9.84 11.86 -12.17
C ALA A 139 8.65 11.12 -12.78
N ASP A 140 8.86 10.32 -13.82
CA ASP A 140 7.82 9.55 -14.51
C ASP A 140 7.30 8.37 -13.69
N ASP A 141 8.03 7.95 -12.64
CA ASP A 141 7.63 6.90 -11.71
C ASP A 141 6.81 7.44 -10.53
N LEU A 142 6.74 8.76 -10.37
CA LEU A 142 5.94 9.38 -9.31
C LEU A 142 4.45 9.23 -9.60
N CYS A 143 3.72 8.63 -8.66
CA CYS A 143 2.29 8.48 -8.76
C CYS A 143 1.60 9.86 -8.73
N SER A 144 0.74 10.12 -9.71
CA SER A 144 -0.03 11.38 -9.80
C SER A 144 -1.26 11.42 -8.89
N GLU A 145 -1.59 10.30 -8.27
CA GLU A 145 -2.74 10.13 -7.39
C GLU A 145 -2.38 10.51 -5.94
N TRP A 146 -2.28 11.78 -5.66
CA TRP A 146 -1.98 12.28 -4.32
C TRP A 146 -3.11 13.12 -3.75
N GLU A 147 -3.27 13.08 -2.44
CA GLU A 147 -4.25 13.88 -1.68
C GLU A 147 -3.62 14.29 -0.35
N GLY A 148 -3.19 15.55 -0.24
CA GLY A 148 -2.58 16.10 0.97
C GLY A 148 -2.74 17.61 1.01
N ASP A 149 -2.52 18.20 2.18
CA ASP A 149 -2.47 19.66 2.33
C ASP A 149 -1.14 20.21 1.80
N GLU A 150 -0.07 19.38 1.95
CA GLU A 150 1.25 19.65 1.37
C GLU A 150 1.81 18.35 0.75
N VAL A 151 2.52 18.48 -0.36
CA VAL A 151 3.17 17.36 -1.05
C VAL A 151 4.64 17.67 -1.32
N PHE A 152 5.51 16.74 -0.95
CA PHE A 152 6.93 16.77 -1.23
C PHE A 152 7.33 15.59 -2.09
N TRP A 153 8.11 15.85 -3.12
CA TRP A 153 8.59 14.84 -4.06
C TRP A 153 10.08 14.58 -3.81
N ALA A 154 10.49 13.33 -3.97
CA ALA A 154 11.90 12.95 -4.03
C ALA A 154 12.13 11.99 -5.19
N THR A 155 13.23 12.14 -5.91
CA THR A 155 13.64 11.18 -6.95
C THR A 155 15.10 10.83 -6.80
N ASP A 156 15.43 9.55 -7.00
CA ASP A 156 16.81 9.06 -6.89
C ASP A 156 17.73 9.73 -7.92
N ASP A 157 17.20 10.04 -9.12
CA ASP A 157 17.93 10.70 -10.22
C ASP A 157 17.88 12.24 -10.16
N GLY A 158 17.16 12.83 -9.21
CA GLY A 158 17.01 14.28 -9.07
C GLY A 158 16.11 14.94 -10.11
N SER A 159 15.37 14.17 -10.91
CA SER A 159 14.52 14.72 -11.99
C SER A 159 13.30 15.48 -11.48
N ARG A 160 12.89 15.28 -10.20
CA ARG A 160 11.82 16.05 -9.56
C ARG A 160 11.94 16.09 -8.05
N GLY A 161 11.80 17.27 -7.46
CA GLY A 161 11.81 17.48 -6.02
C GLY A 161 13.19 17.33 -5.41
N HIS A 162 13.26 16.69 -4.23
CA HIS A 162 14.51 16.39 -3.55
C HIS A 162 15.29 15.31 -4.34
N HIS A 163 16.59 15.53 -4.55
CA HIS A 163 17.47 14.52 -5.13
C HIS A 163 17.90 13.54 -4.05
N GLY A 164 17.38 12.31 -4.08
CA GLY A 164 17.66 11.27 -3.10
C GLY A 164 16.41 10.65 -2.49
N SER A 165 16.54 10.18 -1.25
CA SER A 165 15.50 9.43 -0.56
C SER A 165 14.28 10.27 -0.19
N ALA A 166 13.08 9.67 -0.23
CA ALA A 166 11.87 10.26 0.33
C ALA A 166 12.03 10.65 1.80
N LEU A 167 12.83 9.92 2.57
CA LEU A 167 13.07 10.20 4.00
C LEU A 167 13.79 11.54 4.21
N ASP A 168 14.67 11.91 3.28
CA ASP A 168 15.44 13.16 3.36
C ASP A 168 14.58 14.39 2.99
N ALA A 169 13.50 14.15 2.23
CA ALA A 169 12.51 15.17 1.89
C ALA A 169 11.45 15.39 2.98
N VAL A 170 11.43 14.60 4.06
CA VAL A 170 10.47 14.77 5.15
C VAL A 170 10.78 16.07 5.92
N PRO A 171 9.85 17.03 5.99
CA PRO A 171 10.07 18.28 6.70
C PRO A 171 10.34 18.07 8.20
N ALA A 172 11.10 18.97 8.79
CA ALA A 172 11.30 18.97 10.24
C ALA A 172 9.98 19.27 10.96
N GLY A 173 9.78 18.64 12.13
CA GLY A 173 8.61 18.90 12.97
C GLY A 173 7.31 18.28 12.47
N VAL A 174 7.37 17.33 11.52
CA VAL A 174 6.19 16.55 11.14
C VAL A 174 5.65 15.77 12.35
N GLY A 175 4.33 15.59 12.39
CA GLY A 175 3.66 14.82 13.42
C GLY A 175 3.92 13.31 13.32
N THR A 176 2.90 12.50 13.58
CA THR A 176 2.99 11.04 13.45
C THR A 176 3.28 10.64 12.01
N VAL A 177 4.23 9.71 11.82
CA VAL A 177 4.63 9.18 10.51
C VAL A 177 3.89 7.89 10.21
N LEU A 178 3.27 7.82 9.04
CA LEU A 178 2.73 6.60 8.43
C LEU A 178 3.54 6.32 7.16
N ALA A 179 4.12 5.12 7.04
CA ALA A 179 4.98 4.83 5.90
C ALA A 179 4.58 3.53 5.19
N CYS A 180 4.80 3.51 3.87
CA CYS A 180 4.63 2.33 3.02
C CYS A 180 5.62 2.40 1.85
N GLY A 181 6.28 1.28 1.55
CA GLY A 181 7.28 1.17 0.52
C GLY A 181 8.15 -0.07 0.69
N PRO A 182 9.30 -0.14 0.00
CA PRO A 182 10.23 -1.24 0.16
C PRO A 182 10.65 -1.43 1.61
N ASN A 183 10.80 -2.69 2.05
CA ASN A 183 11.15 -2.99 3.44
C ASN A 183 12.46 -2.33 3.89
N LEU A 184 13.43 -2.15 2.98
CA LEU A 184 14.66 -1.41 3.27
C LEU A 184 14.38 0.06 3.64
N MET A 185 13.45 0.73 2.93
CA MET A 185 13.04 2.09 3.27
C MET A 185 12.32 2.10 4.63
N LEU A 186 11.47 1.11 4.90
CA LEU A 186 10.73 1.02 6.17
C LEU A 186 11.66 0.73 7.36
N ALA A 187 12.75 -0.01 7.14
CA ALA A 187 13.81 -0.18 8.15
C ALA A 187 14.46 1.16 8.52
N ALA A 188 14.77 2.00 7.51
CA ALA A 188 15.31 3.34 7.76
C ALA A 188 14.26 4.28 8.41
N VAL A 189 12.96 4.10 8.11
CA VAL A 189 11.88 4.78 8.85
C VAL A 189 11.89 4.38 10.32
N ALA A 190 12.08 3.10 10.64
CA ALA A 190 12.13 2.60 12.02
C ALA A 190 13.30 3.19 12.82
N GLU A 191 14.45 3.39 12.19
CA GLU A 191 15.62 4.03 12.82
C GLU A 191 15.34 5.50 13.15
N ARG A 192 14.67 6.22 12.27
CA ARG A 192 14.41 7.66 12.41
C ARG A 192 13.14 7.97 13.22
N TRP A 193 12.10 7.16 13.06
CA TRP A 193 10.80 7.31 13.73
C TRP A 193 10.31 5.95 14.26
N PRO A 194 10.81 5.47 15.39
CA PRO A 194 10.49 4.14 15.92
C PRO A 194 9.00 3.94 16.23
N ASP A 195 8.26 5.03 16.48
CA ASP A 195 6.82 5.01 16.72
C ASP A 195 5.97 5.14 15.45
N ALA A 196 6.59 5.26 14.27
CA ALA A 196 5.89 5.30 13.00
C ALA A 196 5.04 4.04 12.81
N GLN A 197 3.91 4.18 12.14
CA GLN A 197 3.17 3.03 11.63
C GLN A 197 3.64 2.71 10.20
N VAL A 198 3.99 1.47 9.96
CA VAL A 198 4.53 1.02 8.67
C VAL A 198 3.70 -0.12 8.10
N ALA A 199 3.31 0.01 6.84
CA ALA A 199 2.65 -1.06 6.10
C ALA A 199 3.73 -1.91 5.41
N VAL A 200 3.98 -3.11 5.95
CA VAL A 200 5.04 -3.99 5.46
C VAL A 200 4.61 -4.76 4.22
N GLU A 201 5.58 -5.05 3.38
CA GLU A 201 5.44 -5.88 2.22
C GLU A 201 5.93 -7.30 2.52
N THR A 202 5.10 -8.32 2.22
CA THR A 202 5.45 -9.74 2.40
C THR A 202 4.69 -10.61 1.39
N TYR A 203 5.21 -11.81 1.14
CA TYR A 203 4.50 -12.80 0.33
C TYR A 203 3.21 -13.23 1.03
N MET A 204 2.11 -13.30 0.27
CA MET A 204 0.82 -13.76 0.79
C MET A 204 0.26 -14.86 -0.11
N GLY A 205 -0.08 -16.01 0.48
CA GLY A 205 -0.79 -17.08 -0.20
C GLY A 205 -2.30 -16.95 0.00
N CYS A 206 -2.79 -17.17 1.22
CA CYS A 206 -4.23 -17.18 1.50
C CYS A 206 -4.84 -15.81 1.85
N GLY A 207 -4.10 -14.93 2.55
CA GLY A 207 -4.59 -13.65 3.07
C GLY A 207 -5.55 -13.76 4.26
N THR A 208 -5.77 -14.96 4.78
CA THR A 208 -6.76 -15.25 5.85
C THR A 208 -6.16 -15.91 7.10
N GLY A 209 -4.82 -15.90 7.23
CA GLY A 209 -4.11 -16.38 8.40
C GLY A 209 -3.88 -17.89 8.46
N VAL A 210 -4.32 -18.66 7.47
CA VAL A 210 -4.28 -20.13 7.53
C VAL A 210 -2.93 -20.70 7.10
N CYS A 211 -2.32 -20.16 6.02
CA CYS A 211 -1.13 -20.75 5.39
C CYS A 211 0.20 -20.37 6.05
N LEU A 212 0.22 -19.36 6.92
CA LEU A 212 1.39 -18.80 7.61
C LEU A 212 2.48 -18.23 6.66
N GLY A 213 2.22 -18.13 5.36
CA GLY A 213 3.19 -17.67 4.37
C GLY A 213 3.53 -16.17 4.41
N CYS A 214 2.78 -15.38 5.19
CA CYS A 214 2.99 -13.94 5.33
C CYS A 214 3.62 -13.58 6.70
N ALA A 215 4.56 -14.39 7.16
CA ALA A 215 5.24 -14.22 8.44
C ALA A 215 6.06 -12.92 8.47
N VAL A 216 5.88 -12.13 9.53
CA VAL A 216 6.64 -10.92 9.84
C VAL A 216 7.38 -11.15 11.16
N PRO A 217 8.71 -11.14 11.18
CA PRO A 217 9.49 -11.38 12.40
C PRO A 217 9.34 -10.21 13.37
N ARG A 218 9.20 -10.52 14.66
CA ARG A 218 9.05 -9.56 15.76
C ARG A 218 10.37 -9.37 16.51
N ILE A 219 10.67 -8.14 16.89
CA ILE A 219 11.90 -7.83 17.67
C ILE A 219 11.94 -8.57 19.01
N GLU A 220 10.81 -8.85 19.62
CA GLU A 220 10.68 -9.64 20.85
C GLU A 220 10.72 -11.15 20.63
N GLY A 221 10.95 -11.58 19.39
CA GLY A 221 10.90 -12.97 18.97
C GLY A 221 9.53 -13.43 18.48
N GLY A 222 9.50 -14.55 17.75
CA GLY A 222 8.30 -15.06 17.10
C GLY A 222 7.92 -14.33 15.82
N TYR A 223 6.71 -14.60 15.33
CA TYR A 223 6.21 -14.09 14.05
C TYR A 223 4.75 -13.70 14.14
N ASP A 224 4.41 -12.58 13.51
CA ASP A 224 3.04 -12.21 13.18
C ASP A 224 2.71 -12.61 11.73
N ARG A 225 1.44 -12.65 11.40
CA ARG A 225 0.95 -12.84 10.02
C ARG A 225 0.48 -11.51 9.48
N ALA A 226 1.15 -10.98 8.48
CA ALA A 226 0.79 -9.68 7.91
C ALA A 226 -0.69 -9.58 7.52
N CYS A 227 -1.32 -10.69 7.13
CA CYS A 227 -2.72 -10.71 6.75
C CYS A 227 -3.73 -10.69 7.93
N GLN A 228 -3.26 -10.86 9.18
CA GLN A 228 -4.11 -10.89 10.38
C GLN A 228 -3.71 -9.83 11.39
N GLU A 229 -2.47 -9.86 11.84
CA GLU A 229 -1.91 -8.93 12.81
C GLU A 229 -1.44 -7.61 12.15
N GLY A 230 -1.07 -7.65 10.86
CA GLY A 230 -0.71 -6.51 10.00
C GLY A 230 -1.73 -6.24 8.89
N PRO A 231 -1.34 -5.66 7.75
CA PRO A 231 0.05 -5.34 7.32
C PRO A 231 0.67 -4.13 8.02
N VAL A 232 -0.10 -3.37 8.80
CA VAL A 232 0.37 -2.18 9.50
C VAL A 232 0.86 -2.53 10.90
N TYR A 233 2.10 -2.12 11.19
CA TYR A 233 2.77 -2.34 12.46
C TYR A 233 3.37 -1.05 12.99
N ARG A 234 3.71 -1.00 14.28
CA ARG A 234 4.64 -0.03 14.81
C ARG A 234 6.05 -0.39 14.34
N ALA A 235 6.78 0.57 13.82
CA ALA A 235 8.07 0.31 13.16
C ALA A 235 9.12 -0.34 14.08
N ALA A 236 9.14 0.03 15.37
CA ALA A 236 10.05 -0.54 16.36
C ALA A 236 9.75 -2.00 16.73
N ASP A 237 8.57 -2.52 16.38
CA ASP A 237 8.16 -3.87 16.79
C ASP A 237 8.66 -4.96 15.82
N ILE A 238 9.20 -4.59 14.67
CA ILE A 238 9.63 -5.50 13.62
C ILE A 238 11.13 -5.78 13.72
N ASP A 239 11.52 -7.04 13.58
CA ASP A 239 12.92 -7.40 13.34
C ASP A 239 13.28 -7.21 11.85
N TRP A 240 13.70 -6.01 11.51
CA TRP A 240 14.04 -5.63 10.14
C TRP A 240 15.23 -6.40 9.55
N ARG A 241 16.08 -7.02 10.40
CA ARG A 241 17.21 -7.83 9.93
C ARG A 241 16.78 -9.19 9.44
N ALA A 242 15.68 -9.72 9.99
CA ALA A 242 15.12 -10.99 9.62
C ALA A 242 14.03 -10.88 8.52
N LEU A 243 13.54 -9.67 8.23
CA LEU A 243 12.57 -9.43 7.15
C LEU A 243 13.31 -9.25 5.81
N PRO A 244 12.89 -9.91 4.71
CA PRO A 244 13.48 -9.68 3.39
C PRO A 244 13.44 -8.20 2.99
N SER A 245 14.57 -7.65 2.56
CA SER A 245 14.68 -6.23 2.15
C SER A 245 13.83 -5.93 0.91
N HIS A 246 13.70 -6.90 0.02
CA HIS A 246 12.90 -6.84 -1.21
C HIS A 246 12.13 -8.14 -1.44
N LEU A 247 10.93 -8.03 -2.00
CA LEU A 247 10.23 -9.19 -2.53
C LEU A 247 10.64 -9.42 -3.99
N HIS A 248 11.14 -10.61 -4.26
CA HIS A 248 11.41 -11.04 -5.63
C HIS A 248 10.11 -11.56 -6.24
N TYR A 249 9.43 -10.74 -7.00
CA TYR A 249 8.39 -11.19 -7.92
C TYR A 249 9.14 -11.79 -9.10
N GLY A 250 9.06 -13.12 -9.27
CA GLY A 250 9.83 -13.85 -10.26
C GLY A 250 9.87 -13.11 -11.59
N ALA A 251 11.06 -13.10 -12.23
CA ALA A 251 11.20 -12.51 -13.55
C ALA A 251 10.14 -13.10 -14.48
N PRO A 252 9.53 -12.30 -15.37
CA PRO A 252 8.70 -12.84 -16.44
C PRO A 252 9.54 -13.83 -17.23
N ALA A 253 8.99 -15.05 -17.40
CA ALA A 253 9.60 -16.08 -18.22
C ALA A 253 9.67 -15.61 -19.69
#